data_8e427b8eebf881d50436bcbec09ad9ff
#
_entry.id   8e427b8eebf881d50436bcbec09ad9ff
#
_cell.length_a   1.000
_cell.length_b   1.000
_cell.length_c   1.000
_cell.angle_alpha   90.00
_cell.angle_beta   90.00
_cell.angle_gamma   90.00
#
_symmetry.space_group_name_H-M   'P 1'
#
loop_
_entity.id
_entity.type
_entity.pdbx_description
1 polymer ?
#
loop_
_entity_poly.entity_id
_entity_poly.type
_entity_poly.pdbx_seq_one_letter_code
_entity_poly.pdbx_strand_id
1 'polypeptide(L)'
;MRATRLLFFSTMLAVIANNVTIMPIQANQSNELSAVIKTSKGDIHLTLYPEEAPMTVANFVNLAGRGYYDGLVFHRVLDNFMIQGGDPTGTGSGGPGYQFGDEFSPKRRHNSAGILSMANSGPKTNGSQFFITHRATSHLDDMHSVFGKVSSGQDVVNAIAQGDVMTTIVIEGDASTLLASYRQQIDEWNSILGSR
;
A
#
# COMPACT_ATOMS: atom_id res chain seq x y z
N MET A 1 -51.11 83.17 -0.57
CA MET A 1 -50.54 82.15 0.32
C MET A 1 -50.14 80.95 -0.45
N ARG A 2 -48.82 80.75 -0.61
CA ARG A 2 -48.25 79.63 -1.45
C ARG A 2 -47.78 78.57 -0.48
N ALA A 3 -48.31 77.34 -0.60
CA ALA A 3 -47.90 76.23 0.18
C ALA A 3 -46.78 75.45 -0.62
N THR A 4 -45.62 75.36 0.02
CA THR A 4 -44.47 74.66 -0.52
C THR A 4 -44.53 73.17 -0.11
N ARG A 5 -44.62 72.28 -1.06
CA ARG A 5 -44.56 70.84 -0.83
C ARG A 5 -43.09 70.38 -0.79
N LEU A 6 -42.68 69.82 0.32
CA LEU A 6 -41.34 69.15 0.48
C LEU A 6 -41.47 67.74 0.01
N LEU A 7 -40.68 67.37 -1.01
CA LEU A 7 -40.52 65.97 -1.46
C LEU A 7 -39.36 65.33 -0.69
N PHE A 8 -39.66 64.25 0.08
CA PHE A 8 -38.66 63.39 0.66
C PHE A 8 -38.28 62.32 -0.37
N PHE A 9 -37.03 62.31 -0.88
CA PHE A 9 -36.45 61.20 -1.60
C PHE A 9 -35.89 60.20 -0.59
N SER A 10 -36.49 59.00 -0.47
CA SER A 10 -36.00 57.88 0.27
C SER A 10 -35.05 57.07 -0.68
N THR A 11 -33.74 57.13 -0.45
CA THR A 11 -32.77 56.29 -1.14
C THR A 11 -32.73 54.93 -0.48
N MET A 12 -33.27 53.93 -1.14
CA MET A 12 -33.21 52.51 -0.72
C MET A 12 -31.85 51.93 -1.14
N LEU A 13 -30.98 51.69 -0.18
CA LEU A 13 -29.68 51.03 -0.37
C LEU A 13 -29.87 49.53 -0.46
N ALA A 14 -29.77 48.96 -1.65
CA ALA A 14 -29.83 47.52 -1.87
C ALA A 14 -28.49 46.87 -1.47
N VAL A 15 -28.48 46.09 -0.37
CA VAL A 15 -27.36 45.29 0.04
C VAL A 15 -27.39 43.99 -0.79
N ILE A 16 -26.49 43.87 -1.75
CA ILE A 16 -26.27 42.62 -2.50
C ILE A 16 -25.44 41.68 -1.61
N ALA A 17 -26.08 40.73 -0.97
CA ALA A 17 -25.40 39.64 -0.28
C ALA A 17 -24.82 38.64 -1.30
N ASN A 18 -23.53 38.69 -1.52
CA ASN A 18 -22.83 37.65 -2.30
C ASN A 18 -22.77 36.34 -1.48
N ASN A 19 -23.70 35.43 -1.77
CA ASN A 19 -23.61 34.07 -1.26
C ASN A 19 -22.46 33.35 -1.98
N VAL A 20 -21.27 33.34 -1.40
CA VAL A 20 -20.18 32.47 -1.81
C VAL A 20 -20.50 31.06 -1.32
N THR A 21 -21.07 30.24 -2.20
CA THR A 21 -21.24 28.81 -1.92
C THR A 21 -19.86 28.16 -1.96
N ILE A 22 -19.29 27.91 -0.78
CA ILE A 22 -18.09 27.11 -0.65
C ILE A 22 -18.49 25.65 -0.94
N MET A 23 -18.26 25.19 -2.17
CA MET A 23 -18.35 23.77 -2.47
C MET A 23 -17.25 23.07 -1.70
N PRO A 24 -17.57 21.98 -0.95
CA PRO A 24 -16.52 21.17 -0.36
C PRO A 24 -15.66 20.61 -1.50
N ILE A 25 -14.36 20.86 -1.43
CA ILE A 25 -13.38 20.14 -2.25
C ILE A 25 -13.49 18.68 -1.79
N GLN A 26 -14.28 17.89 -2.51
CA GLN A 26 -14.14 16.44 -2.42
C GLN A 26 -12.72 16.15 -2.92
N ALA A 27 -11.81 15.89 -1.98
CA ALA A 27 -10.57 15.21 -2.30
C ALA A 27 -10.99 13.94 -3.04
N ASN A 28 -10.64 13.85 -4.31
CA ASN A 28 -10.78 12.65 -5.11
C ASN A 28 -9.84 11.64 -4.42
N GLN A 29 -10.37 10.91 -3.43
CA GLN A 29 -9.66 9.76 -2.88
C GLN A 29 -9.56 8.80 -4.06
N SER A 30 -8.36 8.74 -4.63
CA SER A 30 -8.02 7.69 -5.58
C SER A 30 -8.37 6.38 -4.88
N ASN A 31 -9.25 5.60 -5.50
CA ASN A 31 -9.68 4.28 -5.01
C ASN A 31 -8.53 3.26 -5.11
N GLU A 32 -7.30 3.77 -5.10
CA GLU A 32 -6.06 3.04 -5.29
C GLU A 32 -5.67 2.43 -3.93
N LEU A 33 -5.58 1.12 -3.91
CA LEU A 33 -5.13 0.39 -2.73
C LEU A 33 -3.64 0.61 -2.55
N SER A 34 -3.26 1.08 -1.37
CA SER A 34 -1.88 1.40 -1.02
C SER A 34 -1.49 0.87 0.36
N ALA A 35 -0.20 0.92 0.66
CA ALA A 35 0.32 0.55 1.96
C ALA A 35 1.47 1.45 2.37
N VAL A 36 1.68 1.60 3.68
CA VAL A 36 2.85 2.28 4.25
C VAL A 36 3.58 1.29 5.14
N ILE A 37 4.81 0.94 4.78
CA ILE A 37 5.72 0.21 5.68
C ILE A 37 6.43 1.23 6.54
N LYS A 38 6.12 1.27 7.83
CA LYS A 38 6.82 2.09 8.81
C LYS A 38 8.06 1.37 9.29
N THR A 39 9.21 2.01 9.16
CA THR A 39 10.50 1.40 9.54
C THR A 39 11.28 2.26 10.51
N SER A 40 12.35 1.70 11.08
CA SER A 40 13.31 2.44 11.90
C SER A 40 14.07 3.53 11.12
N LYS A 41 13.99 3.55 9.79
CA LYS A 41 14.66 4.51 8.90
C LYS A 41 13.71 5.53 8.26
N GLY A 42 12.39 5.37 8.45
CA GLY A 42 11.34 6.20 7.84
C GLY A 42 10.26 5.35 7.19
N ASP A 43 9.36 6.01 6.49
CA ASP A 43 8.20 5.40 5.87
C ASP A 43 8.45 5.08 4.39
N ILE A 44 8.01 3.89 3.95
CA ILE A 44 8.03 3.47 2.55
C ILE A 44 6.58 3.37 2.09
N HIS A 45 6.15 4.23 1.19
CA HIS A 45 4.80 4.23 0.63
C HIS A 45 4.75 3.38 -0.63
N LEU A 46 3.70 2.57 -0.74
CA LEU A 46 3.51 1.57 -1.78
C LEU A 46 2.17 1.74 -2.47
N THR A 47 2.14 1.70 -3.80
CA THR A 47 0.95 1.38 -4.57
C THR A 47 0.86 -0.13 -4.73
N LEU A 48 -0.31 -0.73 -4.48
CA LEU A 48 -0.56 -2.16 -4.66
C LEU A 48 -1.28 -2.43 -5.98
N TYR A 49 -1.12 -3.63 -6.54
CA TYR A 49 -1.65 -4.02 -7.85
C TYR A 49 -2.67 -5.17 -7.76
N PRO A 50 -3.87 -4.93 -7.19
CA PRO A 50 -4.87 -5.98 -7.00
C PRO A 50 -5.46 -6.53 -8.32
N GLU A 51 -5.33 -5.80 -9.43
CA GLU A 51 -5.80 -6.29 -10.73
C GLU A 51 -4.87 -7.34 -11.34
N GLU A 52 -3.55 -7.19 -11.15
CA GLU A 52 -2.55 -8.07 -11.74
C GLU A 52 -2.10 -9.20 -10.82
N ALA A 53 -2.20 -9.02 -9.49
CA ALA A 53 -1.81 -10.02 -8.50
C ALA A 53 -2.81 -10.05 -7.32
N PRO A 54 -4.10 -10.35 -7.58
CA PRO A 54 -5.16 -10.20 -6.60
C PRO A 54 -4.99 -11.09 -5.36
N MET A 55 -4.60 -12.35 -5.50
CA MET A 55 -4.39 -13.26 -4.38
C MET A 55 -3.19 -12.83 -3.53
N THR A 56 -2.11 -12.39 -4.17
CA THR A 56 -0.90 -11.90 -3.51
C THR A 56 -1.20 -10.63 -2.70
N VAL A 57 -1.95 -9.68 -3.29
CA VAL A 57 -2.37 -8.47 -2.58
C VAL A 57 -3.33 -8.81 -1.44
N ALA A 58 -4.30 -9.73 -1.64
CA ALA A 58 -5.21 -10.15 -0.59
C ALA A 58 -4.46 -10.79 0.60
N ASN A 59 -3.46 -11.64 0.32
CA ASN A 59 -2.59 -12.21 1.33
C ASN A 59 -1.81 -11.13 2.11
N PHE A 60 -1.16 -10.22 1.41
CA PHE A 60 -0.37 -9.14 2.01
C PHE A 60 -1.25 -8.22 2.90
N VAL A 61 -2.42 -7.82 2.40
CA VAL A 61 -3.40 -7.00 3.14
C VAL A 61 -3.92 -7.73 4.37
N ASN A 62 -4.27 -9.02 4.25
CA ASN A 62 -4.73 -9.83 5.38
C ASN A 62 -3.66 -9.96 6.46
N LEU A 63 -2.43 -10.25 6.09
CA LEU A 63 -1.30 -10.35 7.03
C LEU A 63 -1.00 -9.01 7.71
N ALA A 64 -0.96 -7.91 6.95
CA ALA A 64 -0.74 -6.57 7.48
C ALA A 64 -1.86 -6.17 8.45
N GLY A 65 -3.14 -6.38 8.08
CA GLY A 65 -4.30 -6.09 8.94
C GLY A 65 -4.33 -6.89 10.24
N ARG A 66 -3.62 -8.00 10.33
CA ARG A 66 -3.45 -8.81 11.53
C ARG A 66 -2.20 -8.46 12.35
N GLY A 67 -1.42 -7.45 11.93
CA GLY A 67 -0.16 -7.09 12.57
C GLY A 67 0.94 -8.15 12.41
N TYR A 68 0.81 -9.05 11.43
CA TYR A 68 1.76 -10.14 11.21
C TYR A 68 3.19 -9.65 10.98
N TYR A 69 3.33 -8.49 10.34
CA TYR A 69 4.62 -7.89 10.01
C TYR A 69 5.21 -7.01 11.11
N ASP A 70 4.46 -6.75 12.18
CA ASP A 70 4.86 -5.83 13.24
C ASP A 70 6.10 -6.35 13.98
N GLY A 71 7.13 -5.53 14.00
CA GLY A 71 8.41 -5.86 14.65
C GLY A 71 9.32 -6.81 13.87
N LEU A 72 8.91 -7.26 12.68
CA LEU A 72 9.78 -8.09 11.84
C LEU A 72 10.94 -7.28 11.26
N VAL A 73 12.03 -7.96 10.96
CA VAL A 73 13.23 -7.34 10.41
C VAL A 73 13.37 -7.55 8.90
N PHE A 74 14.10 -6.68 8.26
CA PHE A 74 14.67 -6.96 6.94
C PHE A 74 15.86 -7.89 7.13
N HIS A 75 15.59 -9.20 7.08
CA HIS A 75 16.58 -10.24 7.41
C HIS A 75 17.63 -10.45 6.31
N ARG A 76 17.39 -9.94 5.09
CA ARG A 76 18.35 -10.02 3.98
C ARG A 76 18.34 -8.71 3.21
N VAL A 77 19.48 -8.06 3.15
CA VAL A 77 19.71 -6.84 2.38
C VAL A 77 20.94 -7.04 1.51
N LEU A 78 20.79 -6.83 0.21
CA LEU A 78 21.88 -6.90 -0.76
C LEU A 78 21.98 -5.57 -1.50
N ASP A 79 23.09 -4.88 -1.31
CA ASP A 79 23.35 -3.60 -1.95
C ASP A 79 23.20 -3.69 -3.47
N ASN A 80 22.60 -2.63 -4.06
CA ASN A 80 22.31 -2.57 -5.50
C ASN A 80 21.44 -3.73 -6.03
N PHE A 81 20.71 -4.42 -5.16
CA PHE A 81 19.79 -5.49 -5.57
C PHE A 81 18.42 -5.31 -4.91
N MET A 82 18.25 -5.63 -3.63
CA MET A 82 16.96 -5.56 -2.95
C MET A 82 17.10 -5.59 -1.41
N ILE A 83 16.02 -5.21 -0.74
CA ILE A 83 15.76 -5.50 0.68
C ILE A 83 14.66 -6.56 0.78
N GLN A 84 14.79 -7.55 1.66
CA GLN A 84 13.85 -8.65 1.85
C GLN A 84 13.46 -8.77 3.31
N GLY A 85 12.14 -8.86 3.56
CA GLY A 85 11.54 -9.03 4.89
C GLY A 85 10.33 -9.96 4.87
N GLY A 86 9.53 -9.93 5.96
CA GLY A 86 8.30 -10.71 6.07
C GLY A 86 8.48 -12.14 6.59
N ASP A 87 9.68 -12.50 7.04
CA ASP A 87 9.95 -13.76 7.73
C ASP A 87 9.81 -13.60 9.25
N PRO A 88 8.85 -14.27 9.90
CA PRO A 88 8.67 -14.17 11.36
C PRO A 88 9.82 -14.74 12.18
N THR A 89 10.70 -15.56 11.57
CA THR A 89 11.87 -16.13 12.23
C THR A 89 13.14 -15.33 11.98
N GLY A 90 13.16 -14.45 10.97
CA GLY A 90 14.32 -13.65 10.57
C GLY A 90 15.46 -14.48 9.95
N THR A 91 15.23 -15.74 9.59
CA THR A 91 16.26 -16.66 9.07
C THR A 91 16.26 -16.80 7.54
N GLY A 92 15.20 -16.31 6.90
CA GLY A 92 14.93 -16.52 5.48
C GLY A 92 14.15 -17.79 5.16
N SER A 93 13.89 -18.65 6.16
CA SER A 93 13.20 -19.93 5.98
C SER A 93 11.79 -19.95 6.59
N GLY A 94 11.42 -18.94 7.35
CA GLY A 94 10.12 -18.83 8.00
C GLY A 94 9.04 -18.30 7.06
N GLY A 95 7.78 -18.44 7.52
CA GLY A 95 6.62 -18.01 6.76
C GLY A 95 5.33 -18.17 7.55
N PRO A 96 4.16 -17.93 6.92
CA PRO A 96 2.88 -17.90 7.61
C PRO A 96 2.33 -19.30 7.92
N GLY A 97 2.99 -20.37 7.46
CA GLY A 97 2.55 -21.77 7.63
C GLY A 97 1.73 -22.32 6.48
N TYR A 98 1.52 -21.51 5.45
CA TYR A 98 0.89 -21.89 4.19
C TYR A 98 1.67 -21.35 3.00
N GLN A 99 1.33 -21.84 1.82
CA GLN A 99 1.87 -21.38 0.55
C GLN A 99 0.75 -21.18 -0.46
N PHE A 100 0.99 -20.31 -1.47
CA PHE A 100 0.04 -20.07 -2.54
C PHE A 100 0.73 -19.87 -3.89
N GLY A 101 -0.06 -19.90 -4.97
CA GLY A 101 0.41 -19.86 -6.35
C GLY A 101 1.00 -18.52 -6.78
N ASP A 102 1.71 -18.55 -7.89
CA ASP A 102 2.30 -17.37 -8.52
C ASP A 102 1.27 -16.60 -9.36
N GLU A 103 1.44 -15.27 -9.45
CA GLU A 103 0.64 -14.37 -10.26
C GLU A 103 1.58 -13.49 -11.10
N PHE A 104 1.92 -13.97 -12.30
CA PHE A 104 2.79 -13.24 -13.22
C PHE A 104 1.97 -12.42 -14.20
N SER A 105 2.36 -11.17 -14.42
CA SER A 105 1.70 -10.27 -15.36
C SER A 105 2.72 -9.63 -16.32
N PRO A 106 2.45 -9.62 -17.63
CA PRO A 106 3.30 -8.90 -18.58
C PRO A 106 3.29 -7.38 -18.36
N LYS A 107 2.27 -6.85 -17.65
CA LYS A 107 2.16 -5.43 -17.31
C LYS A 107 3.04 -5.03 -16.12
N ARG A 108 3.43 -5.98 -15.26
CA ARG A 108 4.17 -5.73 -14.03
C ARG A 108 5.47 -6.53 -14.04
N ARG A 109 6.55 -5.81 -14.23
CA ARG A 109 7.90 -6.39 -14.42
C ARG A 109 8.89 -5.75 -13.44
N HIS A 110 10.00 -6.44 -13.20
CA HIS A 110 11.10 -5.94 -12.36
C HIS A 110 12.01 -4.96 -13.14
N ASN A 111 11.40 -3.94 -13.74
CA ASN A 111 12.05 -3.05 -14.72
C ASN A 111 12.58 -1.74 -14.12
N SER A 112 12.49 -1.56 -12.82
CA SER A 112 12.96 -0.34 -12.13
C SER A 112 13.33 -0.61 -10.67
N ALA A 113 13.85 0.41 -9.98
CA ALA A 113 13.87 0.45 -8.52
C ALA A 113 12.44 0.50 -7.95
N GLY A 114 12.29 0.07 -6.71
CA GLY A 114 11.06 0.16 -5.94
C GLY A 114 10.00 -0.89 -6.28
N ILE A 115 10.32 -1.91 -7.05
CA ILE A 115 9.35 -3.00 -7.31
C ILE A 115 9.17 -3.84 -6.05
N LEU A 116 7.90 -3.96 -5.62
CA LEU A 116 7.47 -4.84 -4.54
C LEU A 116 7.05 -6.18 -5.11
N SER A 117 7.72 -7.26 -4.69
CA SER A 117 7.53 -8.60 -5.24
C SER A 117 7.65 -9.68 -4.17
N MET A 118 7.00 -10.84 -4.40
CA MET A 118 7.05 -11.97 -3.47
C MET A 118 8.38 -12.73 -3.54
N ALA A 119 8.97 -12.97 -2.39
CA ALA A 119 10.02 -13.95 -2.25
C ALA A 119 9.41 -15.36 -2.22
N ASN A 120 10.07 -16.32 -2.85
CA ASN A 120 9.67 -17.73 -2.88
C ASN A 120 10.90 -18.65 -2.93
N SER A 121 10.66 -19.95 -2.76
CA SER A 121 11.68 -21.03 -2.85
C SER A 121 11.45 -21.90 -4.08
N GLY A 122 10.87 -21.36 -5.15
CA GLY A 122 10.48 -22.01 -6.38
C GLY A 122 8.99 -21.78 -6.70
N PRO A 123 8.49 -22.36 -7.78
CA PRO A 123 7.12 -22.15 -8.23
C PRO A 123 6.07 -22.48 -7.17
N LYS A 124 5.10 -21.57 -6.99
CA LYS A 124 3.93 -21.76 -6.10
C LYS A 124 4.29 -21.90 -4.60
N THR A 125 5.39 -21.31 -4.17
CA THR A 125 5.81 -21.33 -2.76
C THR A 125 5.75 -19.95 -2.09
N ASN A 126 4.89 -19.05 -2.59
CA ASN A 126 4.69 -17.73 -1.99
C ASN A 126 4.09 -17.89 -0.59
N GLY A 127 4.50 -17.02 0.33
CA GLY A 127 4.01 -17.03 1.72
C GLY A 127 3.86 -15.60 2.25
N SER A 128 4.67 -15.22 3.24
CA SER A 128 4.68 -13.87 3.81
C SER A 128 5.89 -13.03 3.40
N GLN A 129 6.97 -13.66 2.90
CA GLN A 129 8.19 -12.94 2.57
C GLN A 129 8.05 -12.15 1.27
N PHE A 130 8.53 -10.92 1.28
CA PHE A 130 8.55 -10.02 0.13
C PHE A 130 9.89 -9.30 0.03
N PHE A 131 10.17 -8.74 -1.14
CA PHE A 131 11.33 -7.87 -1.35
C PHE A 131 10.96 -6.59 -2.09
N ILE A 132 11.80 -5.56 -1.91
CA ILE A 132 11.70 -4.30 -2.64
C ILE A 132 13.05 -4.05 -3.33
N THR A 133 13.01 -3.75 -4.62
CA THR A 133 14.23 -3.65 -5.43
C THR A 133 14.93 -2.29 -5.29
N HIS A 134 16.27 -2.29 -5.34
CA HIS A 134 17.09 -1.08 -5.44
C HIS A 134 17.26 -0.60 -6.89
N ARG A 135 17.06 -1.49 -7.87
CA ARG A 135 17.19 -1.23 -9.31
C ARG A 135 16.35 -2.20 -10.12
N ALA A 136 16.37 -2.09 -11.45
CA ALA A 136 15.81 -3.10 -12.32
C ALA A 136 16.49 -4.46 -12.14
N THR A 137 15.67 -5.54 -12.03
CA THR A 137 16.12 -6.91 -11.81
C THR A 137 15.35 -7.87 -12.73
N SER A 138 15.39 -7.60 -14.04
CA SER A 138 14.58 -8.29 -15.07
C SER A 138 14.75 -9.81 -15.11
N HIS A 139 15.85 -10.33 -14.56
CA HIS A 139 16.07 -11.77 -14.42
C HIS A 139 15.12 -12.45 -13.43
N LEU A 140 14.34 -11.68 -12.65
CA LEU A 140 13.32 -12.18 -11.73
C LEU A 140 11.91 -12.22 -12.37
N ASP A 141 11.77 -11.72 -13.60
CA ASP A 141 10.50 -11.74 -14.33
C ASP A 141 10.06 -13.19 -14.57
N ASP A 142 8.74 -13.42 -14.40
CA ASP A 142 8.11 -14.74 -14.52
C ASP A 142 8.64 -15.81 -13.51
N MET A 143 9.34 -15.34 -12.46
CA MET A 143 9.80 -16.16 -11.34
C MET A 143 9.24 -15.67 -10.00
N HIS A 144 8.94 -14.37 -9.88
CA HIS A 144 8.42 -13.73 -8.68
C HIS A 144 7.23 -12.83 -9.02
N SER A 145 6.18 -12.90 -8.20
CA SER A 145 4.93 -12.15 -8.40
C SER A 145 5.11 -10.69 -7.98
N VAL A 146 5.12 -9.78 -8.96
CA VAL A 146 5.11 -8.33 -8.71
C VAL A 146 3.71 -7.92 -8.30
N PHE A 147 3.54 -7.37 -7.09
CA PHE A 147 2.24 -7.00 -6.57
C PHE A 147 2.14 -5.54 -6.08
N GLY A 148 3.19 -4.75 -6.28
CA GLY A 148 3.20 -3.32 -5.97
C GLY A 148 4.47 -2.62 -6.39
N LYS A 149 4.52 -1.32 -6.05
CA LYS A 149 5.68 -0.47 -6.30
C LYS A 149 5.75 0.65 -5.27
N VAL A 150 6.96 1.06 -4.93
CA VAL A 150 7.24 2.26 -4.12
C VAL A 150 6.73 3.49 -4.86
N SER A 151 5.83 4.23 -4.24
CA SER A 151 5.34 5.54 -4.69
C SER A 151 6.14 6.69 -4.09
N SER A 152 6.62 6.53 -2.84
CA SER A 152 7.60 7.44 -2.22
C SER A 152 8.40 6.72 -1.13
N GLY A 153 9.59 7.25 -0.77
CA GLY A 153 10.48 6.63 0.21
C GLY A 153 11.49 5.63 -0.39
N GLN A 154 11.84 5.76 -1.69
CA GLN A 154 12.92 4.94 -2.29
C GLN A 154 14.28 5.20 -1.64
N ASP A 155 14.51 6.40 -1.13
CA ASP A 155 15.68 6.76 -0.35
C ASP A 155 15.72 6.01 1.00
N VAL A 156 14.55 5.79 1.62
CA VAL A 156 14.43 4.94 2.82
C VAL A 156 14.76 3.48 2.46
N VAL A 157 14.19 2.95 1.35
CA VAL A 157 14.54 1.60 0.86
C VAL A 157 16.05 1.44 0.70
N ASN A 158 16.71 2.44 0.12
CA ASN A 158 18.16 2.42 -0.11
C ASN A 158 18.97 2.57 1.20
N ALA A 159 18.38 3.11 2.27
CA ALA A 159 19.01 3.31 3.58
C ALA A 159 18.78 2.13 4.55
N ILE A 160 17.88 1.20 4.23
CA ILE A 160 17.64 0.00 5.04
C ILE A 160 18.90 -0.88 5.06
N ALA A 161 19.29 -1.27 6.25
CA ALA A 161 20.34 -2.25 6.50
C ALA A 161 19.75 -3.57 7.02
N GLN A 162 20.52 -4.66 6.91
CA GLN A 162 20.10 -5.95 7.45
C GLN A 162 19.92 -5.85 8.97
N GLY A 163 18.74 -6.30 9.45
CA GLY A 163 18.33 -6.21 10.84
C GLY A 163 17.50 -4.98 11.19
N ASP A 164 17.34 -4.00 10.27
CA ASP A 164 16.42 -2.88 10.48
C ASP A 164 14.97 -3.38 10.58
N VAL A 165 14.18 -2.72 11.44
CA VAL A 165 12.86 -3.19 11.86
C VAL A 165 11.77 -2.54 11.01
N MET A 166 10.80 -3.35 10.58
CA MET A 166 9.46 -2.92 10.20
C MET A 166 8.63 -2.74 11.46
N THR A 167 8.27 -1.51 11.81
CA THR A 167 7.45 -1.24 13.00
C THR A 167 6.01 -1.74 12.80
N THR A 168 5.45 -1.46 11.64
CA THR A 168 4.12 -1.92 11.23
C THR A 168 3.92 -1.70 9.73
N ILE A 169 2.91 -2.35 9.14
CA ILE A 169 2.43 -2.06 7.78
C ILE A 169 0.98 -1.59 7.88
N VAL A 170 0.71 -0.37 7.42
CA VAL A 170 -0.63 0.23 7.38
C VAL A 170 -1.18 0.12 5.97
N ILE A 171 -2.38 -0.43 5.82
CA ILE A 171 -3.10 -0.48 4.54
C ILE A 171 -3.99 0.75 4.42
N GLU A 172 -3.97 1.41 3.28
CA GLU A 172 -4.78 2.57 2.95
C GLU A 172 -5.65 2.28 1.72
N GLY A 173 -6.87 2.81 1.70
CA GLY A 173 -7.89 2.51 0.69
C GLY A 173 -8.81 1.36 1.11
N ASP A 174 -9.75 1.02 0.23
CA ASP A 174 -10.76 -0.02 0.50
C ASP A 174 -10.38 -1.35 -0.16
N ALA A 175 -10.01 -2.33 0.64
CA ALA A 175 -9.74 -3.70 0.22
C ALA A 175 -10.93 -4.66 0.37
N SER A 176 -12.10 -4.18 0.79
CA SER A 176 -13.23 -5.04 1.20
C SER A 176 -13.70 -5.97 0.08
N THR A 177 -13.83 -5.47 -1.14
CA THR A 177 -14.23 -6.25 -2.32
C THR A 177 -13.18 -7.31 -2.65
N LEU A 178 -11.88 -6.96 -2.61
CA LEU A 178 -10.79 -7.89 -2.85
C LEU A 178 -10.80 -9.01 -1.81
N LEU A 179 -10.86 -8.67 -0.53
CA LEU A 179 -10.87 -9.65 0.56
C LEU A 179 -12.12 -10.55 0.53
N ALA A 180 -13.28 -9.99 0.14
CA ALA A 180 -14.52 -10.76 -0.03
C ALA A 180 -14.39 -11.80 -1.16
N SER A 181 -13.69 -11.47 -2.25
CA SER A 181 -13.46 -12.37 -3.39
C SER A 181 -12.57 -13.57 -3.02
N TYR A 182 -11.72 -13.42 -2.00
CA TYR A 182 -10.82 -14.47 -1.50
C TYR A 182 -11.19 -14.96 -0.10
N ARG A 183 -12.44 -14.73 0.36
CA ARG A 183 -12.88 -15.03 1.74
C ARG A 183 -12.54 -16.45 2.18
N GLN A 184 -12.90 -17.46 1.39
CA GLN A 184 -12.65 -18.85 1.75
C GLN A 184 -11.14 -19.10 1.97
N GLN A 185 -10.32 -18.65 1.05
CA GLN A 185 -8.86 -18.82 1.15
C GLN A 185 -8.27 -18.07 2.36
N ILE A 186 -8.78 -16.87 2.62
CA ILE A 186 -8.35 -16.06 3.78
C ILE A 186 -8.77 -16.73 5.08
N ASP A 187 -9.96 -17.30 5.16
CA ASP A 187 -10.43 -18.01 6.35
C ASP A 187 -9.56 -19.26 6.62
N GLU A 188 -9.18 -20.01 5.58
CA GLU A 188 -8.23 -21.13 5.68
C GLU A 188 -6.85 -20.65 6.19
N TRP A 189 -6.30 -19.59 5.62
CA TRP A 189 -5.03 -18.99 6.08
C TRP A 189 -5.10 -18.51 7.52
N ASN A 190 -6.20 -17.84 7.88
CA ASN A 190 -6.41 -17.33 9.23
C ASN A 190 -6.54 -18.45 10.27
N SER A 191 -7.08 -19.62 9.92
CA SER A 191 -7.13 -20.77 10.81
C SER A 191 -5.74 -21.33 11.09
N ILE A 192 -4.83 -21.31 10.11
CA ILE A 192 -3.42 -21.70 10.26
C ILE A 192 -2.66 -20.69 11.15
N LEU A 193 -2.88 -19.40 10.91
CA LEU A 193 -2.26 -18.32 11.69
C LEU A 193 -2.74 -18.29 13.14
N GLY A 194 -4.02 -18.57 13.41
CA GLY A 194 -4.62 -18.58 14.74
C GLY A 194 -4.21 -19.77 15.62
N SER A 195 -3.59 -20.78 15.05
CA SER A 195 -3.07 -21.97 15.75
C SER A 195 -1.62 -21.83 16.26
N ARG A 196 -1.05 -20.62 16.19
CA ARG A 196 0.34 -20.30 16.61
C ARG A 196 0.37 -19.51 17.91
#